data_cb3350fcf4c7ceda8473093b39fbcaf4
#
_entry.id   cb3350fcf4c7ceda8473093b39fbcaf4
#
_cell.length_a   1.000
_cell.length_b   1.000
_cell.length_c   1.000
_cell.angle_alpha   90.00
_cell.angle_beta   90.00
_cell.angle_gamma   90.00
#
_symmetry.space_group_name_H-M   'P 1'
#
loop_
_entity.id
_entity.type
_entity.pdbx_description
1 polymer ?
#
loop_
_entity_poly.entity_id
_entity_poly.type
_entity_poly.pdbx_seq_one_letter_code
_entity_poly.pdbx_strand_id
1 'polypeptide(L)'
;MKFIGMQDEQPWGIEAWKVADLGFRDSKILGGYLETDTLSDVMDTYLERMTGEDVYAYYGRQFPLSVKELQTKALTPLVVSPEDTLAEQRYDALGKAKLWYVEAVEEGACLYVGLRRTLSATQFYAACLDGTIKGMLHEIHPEKGAWYFIAPGTLHCAGAGLKILEIAEASDLDMPVCDWSGTEHAGFAEALDFVNLEAGDVPSAAALSGERDGADGMREKWVSLPELSVEKVDLKDALRIQSEEADRFSLYCCVEGEASVQVPVPGGMEQYVLRRGEVILIPAEVTDYFLVPRERNACLLECGVGHHEAEDTYLDNAGKDYRNLPN
;
A
#
# COMPACT_ATOMS: atom_id res chain seq x y z
N MET A 1 -15.09 8.62 -1.15
CA MET A 1 -15.30 8.37 0.31
C MET A 1 -14.04 8.72 1.06
N LYS A 2 -14.14 9.25 2.26
CA LYS A 2 -13.02 9.48 3.19
C LYS A 2 -13.21 8.59 4.42
N PHE A 3 -12.15 8.39 5.19
CA PHE A 3 -12.17 7.43 6.29
C PHE A 3 -11.76 8.07 7.61
N ILE A 4 -12.24 7.49 8.70
CA ILE A 4 -11.77 7.82 10.05
C ILE A 4 -10.46 7.07 10.26
N GLY A 5 -9.36 7.82 10.48
CA GLY A 5 -8.06 7.21 10.74
C GLY A 5 -8.04 6.39 12.03
N MET A 6 -7.30 5.30 12.01
CA MET A 6 -6.99 4.47 13.19
C MET A 6 -5.50 4.60 13.49
N GLN A 7 -5.11 4.46 14.75
CA GLN A 7 -3.71 4.61 15.16
C GLN A 7 -3.33 3.58 16.19
N ASP A 8 -2.18 2.95 15.99
CA ASP A 8 -1.57 2.00 16.90
C ASP A 8 -0.21 2.50 17.36
N GLU A 9 0.03 2.46 18.67
CA GLU A 9 1.34 2.71 19.25
C GLU A 9 2.17 1.43 19.20
N GLN A 10 3.39 1.55 18.67
CA GLN A 10 4.36 0.48 18.57
C GLN A 10 5.61 0.83 19.40
N PRO A 11 6.39 -0.16 19.86
CA PRO A 11 7.65 0.12 20.58
C PRO A 11 8.63 0.98 19.78
N TRP A 12 8.54 0.94 18.45
CA TRP A 12 9.41 1.68 17.54
C TRP A 12 8.78 2.99 17.02
N GLY A 13 7.50 3.29 17.35
CA GLY A 13 6.85 4.51 16.88
C GLY A 13 5.33 4.38 16.76
N ILE A 14 4.77 4.81 15.64
CA ILE A 14 3.31 4.87 15.41
C ILE A 14 3.00 4.33 14.02
N GLU A 15 1.92 3.53 13.93
CA GLU A 15 1.22 3.19 12.70
C GLU A 15 -0.12 3.94 12.66
N ALA A 16 -0.31 4.79 11.65
CA ALA A 16 -1.57 5.50 11.45
C ALA A 16 -2.25 5.00 10.17
N TRP A 17 -3.25 4.16 10.32
CA TRP A 17 -4.00 3.58 9.22
C TRP A 17 -4.96 4.59 8.62
N LYS A 18 -4.89 4.74 7.30
CA LYS A 18 -5.74 5.65 6.51
C LYS A 18 -6.87 4.89 5.82
N VAL A 19 -6.56 3.71 5.29
CA VAL A 19 -7.50 2.77 4.66
C VAL A 19 -7.08 1.35 4.99
N ALA A 20 -8.00 0.54 5.43
CA ALA A 20 -7.80 -0.88 5.67
C ALA A 20 -9.13 -1.64 5.62
N ASP A 21 -9.08 -2.84 5.02
CA ASP A 21 -10.08 -3.90 5.07
C ASP A 21 -9.34 -5.21 5.32
N LEU A 22 -8.98 -5.45 6.60
CA LEU A 22 -8.15 -6.58 7.04
C LEU A 22 -8.90 -7.50 8.03
N GLY A 23 -10.21 -7.46 8.03
CA GLY A 23 -11.04 -8.21 8.95
C GLY A 23 -11.02 -7.63 10.37
N PHE A 24 -9.93 -7.81 11.12
CA PHE A 24 -9.77 -7.25 12.48
C PHE A 24 -9.52 -5.72 12.48
N ARG A 25 -9.21 -5.14 11.35
CA ARG A 25 -8.98 -3.70 11.15
C ARG A 25 -9.72 -3.25 9.91
N ASP A 26 -10.79 -2.49 10.13
CA ASP A 26 -11.73 -2.07 9.11
C ASP A 26 -12.00 -0.57 9.21
N SER A 27 -11.77 0.16 8.13
CA SER A 27 -11.90 1.61 8.08
C SER A 27 -13.35 2.06 8.05
N LYS A 28 -13.73 2.94 8.97
CA LYS A 28 -15.05 3.57 8.99
C LYS A 28 -15.11 4.77 8.07
N ILE A 29 -16.23 4.92 7.37
CA ILE A 29 -16.49 6.04 6.48
C ILE A 29 -16.65 7.33 7.28
N LEU A 30 -16.05 8.41 6.82
CA LEU A 30 -16.13 9.75 7.40
C LEU A 30 -17.16 10.59 6.66
N GLY A 31 -18.29 10.84 7.30
CA GLY A 31 -19.34 11.73 6.80
C GLY A 31 -20.15 11.20 5.62
N GLY A 32 -21.22 11.90 5.27
CA GLY A 32 -22.12 11.54 4.20
C GLY A 32 -23.18 10.50 4.59
N TYR A 33 -23.85 9.93 3.58
CA TYR A 33 -24.93 8.97 3.79
C TYR A 33 -24.45 7.64 4.43
N LEU A 34 -23.19 7.25 4.14
CA LEU A 34 -22.54 6.02 4.63
C LEU A 34 -21.72 6.28 5.90
N GLU A 35 -21.97 7.39 6.58
CA GLU A 35 -21.22 7.71 7.80
C GLU A 35 -21.39 6.60 8.85
N THR A 36 -20.29 6.12 9.37
CA THR A 36 -20.15 5.01 10.31
C THR A 36 -20.19 3.59 9.73
N ASP A 37 -20.60 3.38 8.49
CA ASP A 37 -20.41 2.09 7.83
C ASP A 37 -18.92 1.83 7.69
N THR A 38 -18.53 0.57 7.69
CA THR A 38 -17.14 0.18 7.47
C THR A 38 -16.87 -0.01 5.98
N LEU A 39 -15.60 -0.06 5.59
CA LEU A 39 -15.22 -0.32 4.21
C LEU A 39 -15.75 -1.70 3.78
N SER A 40 -15.69 -2.72 4.64
CA SER A 40 -16.24 -4.04 4.36
C SER A 40 -17.76 -4.02 4.20
N ASP A 41 -18.51 -3.26 5.02
CA ASP A 41 -19.97 -3.10 4.86
C ASP A 41 -20.32 -2.53 3.49
N VAL A 42 -19.52 -1.55 3.03
CA VAL A 42 -19.71 -0.91 1.73
C VAL A 42 -19.33 -1.87 0.59
N MET A 43 -18.24 -2.63 0.74
CA MET A 43 -17.87 -3.69 -0.22
C MET A 43 -18.97 -4.75 -0.32
N ASP A 44 -19.55 -5.19 0.80
CA ASP A 44 -20.66 -6.15 0.82
C ASP A 44 -21.94 -5.64 0.16
N THR A 45 -22.17 -4.33 0.24
CA THR A 45 -23.41 -3.72 -0.27
C THR A 45 -23.33 -3.36 -1.75
N TYR A 46 -22.17 -2.84 -2.19
CA TYR A 46 -22.03 -2.24 -3.52
C TYR A 46 -21.21 -3.10 -4.51
N LEU A 47 -20.48 -4.10 -4.01
CA LEU A 47 -19.81 -5.13 -4.81
C LEU A 47 -18.93 -4.53 -5.93
N GLU A 48 -19.12 -4.97 -7.18
CA GLU A 48 -18.40 -4.50 -8.38
C GLU A 48 -18.54 -2.98 -8.63
N ARG A 49 -19.59 -2.34 -8.11
CA ARG A 49 -19.74 -0.88 -8.21
C ARG A 49 -18.67 -0.11 -7.43
N MET A 50 -18.09 -0.78 -6.41
CA MET A 50 -16.99 -0.22 -5.62
C MET A 50 -15.66 -0.32 -6.33
N THR A 51 -15.32 -1.51 -6.82
CA THR A 51 -13.95 -1.80 -7.28
C THR A 51 -13.83 -1.95 -8.79
N GLY A 52 -14.94 -2.18 -9.51
CA GLY A 52 -14.99 -2.56 -10.92
C GLY A 52 -15.15 -4.07 -11.09
N GLU A 53 -15.67 -4.50 -12.24
CA GLU A 53 -16.01 -5.90 -12.50
C GLU A 53 -14.78 -6.81 -12.43
N ASP A 54 -13.68 -6.45 -13.10
CA ASP A 54 -12.45 -7.26 -13.13
C ASP A 54 -11.81 -7.36 -11.73
N VAL A 55 -11.73 -6.25 -11.01
CA VAL A 55 -11.18 -6.22 -9.66
C VAL A 55 -12.04 -7.02 -8.69
N TYR A 56 -13.35 -6.89 -8.79
CA TYR A 56 -14.29 -7.66 -7.97
C TYR A 56 -14.23 -9.16 -8.29
N ALA A 57 -14.11 -9.53 -9.57
CA ALA A 57 -13.98 -10.92 -9.97
C ALA A 57 -12.75 -11.59 -9.38
N TYR A 58 -11.64 -10.86 -9.22
CA TYR A 58 -10.39 -11.36 -8.63
C TYR A 58 -10.41 -11.32 -7.09
N TYR A 59 -10.66 -10.15 -6.47
CA TYR A 59 -10.54 -9.94 -5.03
C TYR A 59 -11.84 -10.20 -4.25
N GLY A 60 -12.97 -10.36 -4.94
CA GLY A 60 -14.27 -10.55 -4.31
C GLY A 60 -14.68 -9.37 -3.44
N ARG A 61 -15.04 -9.67 -2.20
CA ARG A 61 -15.55 -8.66 -1.26
C ARG A 61 -14.47 -7.96 -0.45
N GLN A 62 -13.23 -8.39 -0.52
CA GLN A 62 -12.12 -7.72 0.13
C GLN A 62 -11.67 -6.51 -0.70
N PHE A 63 -11.54 -5.34 -0.07
CA PHE A 63 -10.91 -4.21 -0.73
C PHE A 63 -9.41 -4.47 -0.89
N PRO A 64 -8.83 -4.37 -2.11
CA PRO A 64 -7.51 -4.96 -2.40
C PRO A 64 -6.31 -4.22 -1.81
N LEU A 65 -6.47 -2.96 -1.37
CA LEU A 65 -5.36 -2.12 -0.92
C LEU A 65 -5.51 -1.66 0.52
N SER A 66 -4.39 -1.50 1.19
CA SER A 66 -4.28 -0.80 2.46
C SER A 66 -3.32 0.39 2.37
N VAL A 67 -3.61 1.44 3.15
CA VAL A 67 -2.74 2.61 3.26
C VAL A 67 -2.52 2.94 4.71
N LYS A 68 -1.24 3.00 5.13
CA LYS A 68 -0.86 3.43 6.47
C LYS A 68 0.35 4.37 6.44
N GLU A 69 0.48 5.17 7.45
CA GLU A 69 1.61 6.04 7.71
C GLU A 69 2.43 5.48 8.87
N LEU A 70 3.72 5.29 8.66
CA LEU A 70 4.68 4.86 9.67
C LEU A 70 5.45 6.09 10.16
N GLN A 71 5.46 6.32 11.47
CA GLN A 71 6.30 7.34 12.12
C GLN A 71 7.29 6.64 13.05
N THR A 72 8.55 6.57 12.64
CA THR A 72 9.56 5.78 13.37
C THR A 72 10.36 6.62 14.34
N LYS A 73 10.43 6.18 15.59
CA LYS A 73 11.29 6.75 16.67
C LYS A 73 12.44 5.82 17.02
N ALA A 74 12.36 4.57 16.59
CA ALA A 74 13.40 3.56 16.73
C ALA A 74 13.40 2.66 15.49
N LEU A 75 14.39 1.79 15.37
CA LEU A 75 14.48 0.79 14.32
C LEU A 75 13.29 -0.17 14.43
N THR A 76 12.54 -0.34 13.32
CA THR A 76 11.43 -1.29 13.27
C THR A 76 11.96 -2.74 13.24
N PRO A 77 11.17 -3.75 13.59
CA PRO A 77 11.53 -5.13 13.32
C PRO A 77 11.90 -5.34 11.86
N LEU A 78 12.83 -6.26 11.61
CA LEU A 78 13.10 -6.74 10.26
C LEU A 78 11.99 -7.72 9.86
N VAL A 79 11.31 -7.44 8.78
CA VAL A 79 10.17 -8.23 8.31
C VAL A 79 10.37 -8.70 6.87
N VAL A 80 9.60 -9.71 6.49
CA VAL A 80 9.40 -10.20 5.12
C VAL A 80 7.94 -10.53 4.91
N SER A 81 7.43 -10.29 3.71
CA SER A 81 6.05 -10.61 3.33
C SER A 81 6.03 -11.66 2.23
N PRO A 82 5.04 -12.59 2.20
CA PRO A 82 4.91 -13.59 1.16
C PRO A 82 4.39 -13.01 -0.15
N GLU A 83 4.58 -13.75 -1.24
CA GLU A 83 3.84 -13.57 -2.48
C GLU A 83 2.44 -14.19 -2.39
N ASP A 84 1.52 -13.82 -3.31
CA ASP A 84 0.12 -14.25 -3.31
C ASP A 84 -0.03 -15.77 -3.26
N THR A 85 0.67 -16.51 -4.12
CA THR A 85 0.56 -17.98 -4.19
C THR A 85 0.87 -18.64 -2.84
N LEU A 86 1.90 -18.18 -2.13
CA LEU A 86 2.27 -18.75 -0.83
C LEU A 86 1.33 -18.26 0.29
N ALA A 87 0.89 -17.01 0.21
CA ALA A 87 -0.06 -16.45 1.15
C ALA A 87 -1.41 -17.16 1.08
N GLU A 88 -1.93 -17.39 -0.13
CA GLU A 88 -3.16 -18.15 -0.36
C GLU A 88 -3.05 -19.59 0.17
N GLN A 89 -2.00 -20.32 -0.24
CA GLN A 89 -1.83 -21.72 0.15
C GLN A 89 -1.72 -21.95 1.65
N ARG A 90 -1.17 -21.00 2.40
CA ARG A 90 -0.86 -21.20 3.82
C ARG A 90 -1.79 -20.47 4.77
N TYR A 91 -2.29 -19.32 4.35
CA TYR A 91 -3.03 -18.42 5.23
C TYR A 91 -4.40 -18.04 4.69
N ASP A 92 -4.73 -18.50 3.48
CA ASP A 92 -5.97 -18.10 2.79
C ASP A 92 -6.08 -16.57 2.73
N ALA A 93 -4.98 -15.90 2.37
CA ALA A 93 -4.81 -14.45 2.38
C ALA A 93 -4.05 -13.96 1.15
N LEU A 94 -4.13 -12.66 0.88
CA LEU A 94 -3.30 -11.99 -0.12
C LEU A 94 -1.82 -11.97 0.31
N GLY A 95 -0.92 -11.96 -0.64
CA GLY A 95 0.46 -11.58 -0.45
C GLY A 95 0.61 -10.13 -0.01
N LYS A 96 1.82 -9.59 -0.06
CA LYS A 96 2.00 -8.18 0.28
C LYS A 96 3.14 -7.53 -0.47
N ALA A 97 2.87 -7.14 -1.70
CA ALA A 97 3.66 -6.12 -2.39
C ALA A 97 3.36 -4.74 -1.78
N LYS A 98 4.36 -3.88 -1.66
CA LYS A 98 4.18 -2.55 -1.09
C LYS A 98 5.07 -1.48 -1.72
N LEU A 99 4.61 -0.25 -1.65
CA LEU A 99 5.38 0.94 -1.96
C LEU A 99 5.53 1.79 -0.69
N TRP A 100 6.77 2.16 -0.37
CA TRP A 100 7.09 3.14 0.65
C TRP A 100 7.39 4.50 0.01
N TYR A 101 6.60 5.51 0.32
CA TYR A 101 6.84 6.91 -0.03
C TYR A 101 7.32 7.68 1.19
N VAL A 102 8.45 8.36 1.09
CA VAL A 102 9.10 9.04 2.21
C VAL A 102 8.57 10.47 2.34
N GLU A 103 7.71 10.70 3.33
CA GLU A 103 7.09 12.00 3.59
C GLU A 103 7.99 12.98 4.36
N ALA A 104 8.81 12.45 5.27
CA ALA A 104 9.78 13.24 6.02
C ALA A 104 10.97 12.37 6.47
N VAL A 105 12.12 13.01 6.63
CA VAL A 105 13.40 12.38 7.02
C VAL A 105 14.10 13.27 8.03
N GLU A 106 14.50 12.70 9.16
CA GLU A 106 15.41 13.34 10.11
C GLU A 106 16.87 13.04 9.74
N GLU A 107 17.80 13.85 10.24
CA GLU A 107 19.22 13.66 9.97
C GLU A 107 19.71 12.28 10.44
N GLY A 108 20.40 11.57 9.57
CA GLY A 108 20.92 10.22 9.83
C GLY A 108 19.91 9.08 9.74
N ALA A 109 18.64 9.36 9.39
CA ALA A 109 17.64 8.32 9.18
C ALA A 109 17.98 7.45 7.96
N CYS A 110 17.66 6.17 8.04
CA CYS A 110 17.95 5.20 6.98
C CYS A 110 16.88 4.13 6.88
N LEU A 111 16.80 3.51 5.70
CA LEU A 111 16.03 2.31 5.41
C LEU A 111 16.99 1.14 5.22
N TYR A 112 16.51 -0.07 5.49
CA TYR A 112 17.22 -1.31 5.19
C TYR A 112 16.32 -2.15 4.30
N VAL A 113 16.74 -2.44 3.05
CA VAL A 113 15.91 -3.14 2.05
C VAL A 113 16.75 -4.10 1.22
N GLY A 114 16.42 -5.39 1.28
CA GLY A 114 17.07 -6.44 0.49
C GLY A 114 18.51 -6.76 0.91
N LEU A 115 19.00 -7.92 0.47
CA LEU A 115 20.33 -8.42 0.79
C LEU A 115 21.37 -7.91 -0.21
N ARG A 116 22.52 -7.44 0.30
CA ARG A 116 23.70 -7.08 -0.52
C ARG A 116 24.51 -8.28 -0.98
N ARG A 117 24.30 -9.44 -0.41
CA ARG A 117 24.95 -10.70 -0.76
C ARG A 117 24.03 -11.87 -0.50
N THR A 118 24.12 -12.90 -1.32
CA THR A 118 23.40 -14.16 -1.13
C THR A 118 23.81 -14.83 0.17
N LEU A 119 22.81 -15.33 0.91
CA LEU A 119 22.98 -16.06 2.17
C LEU A 119 22.40 -17.46 2.05
N SER A 120 23.00 -18.42 2.73
CA SER A 120 22.30 -19.69 3.02
C SER A 120 21.32 -19.48 4.19
N ALA A 121 20.31 -20.36 4.32
CA ALA A 121 19.37 -20.32 5.44
C ALA A 121 20.08 -20.35 6.80
N THR A 122 21.17 -21.14 6.94
CA THR A 122 21.97 -21.21 8.16
C THR A 122 22.68 -19.89 8.47
N GLN A 123 23.23 -19.23 7.43
CA GLN A 123 23.88 -17.93 7.61
C GLN A 123 22.87 -16.86 7.98
N PHE A 124 21.71 -16.87 7.35
CA PHE A 124 20.62 -15.96 7.67
C PHE A 124 20.15 -16.11 9.10
N TYR A 125 19.87 -17.36 9.54
CA TYR A 125 19.48 -17.67 10.92
C TYR A 125 20.50 -17.14 11.95
N ALA A 126 21.77 -17.50 11.77
CA ALA A 126 22.84 -17.05 12.67
C ALA A 126 22.94 -15.53 12.71
N ALA A 127 22.85 -14.86 11.57
CA ALA A 127 22.94 -13.41 11.46
C ALA A 127 21.74 -12.69 12.11
N CYS A 128 20.55 -13.28 12.09
CA CYS A 128 19.39 -12.74 12.81
C CYS A 128 19.59 -12.84 14.33
N LEU A 129 20.09 -13.98 14.83
CA LEU A 129 20.32 -14.18 16.26
C LEU A 129 21.42 -13.28 16.84
N ASP A 130 22.49 -13.07 16.11
CA ASP A 130 23.63 -12.25 16.59
C ASP A 130 23.50 -10.77 16.20
N GLY A 131 22.42 -10.39 15.48
CA GLY A 131 22.13 -9.03 15.03
C GLY A 131 23.01 -8.54 13.88
N THR A 132 23.88 -9.39 13.30
CA THR A 132 24.75 -9.00 12.19
C THR A 132 24.03 -8.90 10.85
N ILE A 133 22.79 -9.39 10.77
CA ILE A 133 21.94 -9.32 9.56
C ILE A 133 21.80 -7.90 9.04
N LYS A 134 21.72 -6.90 9.92
CA LYS A 134 21.64 -5.49 9.56
C LYS A 134 22.76 -5.06 8.63
N GLY A 135 24.00 -5.49 8.89
CA GLY A 135 25.17 -5.23 8.05
C GLY A 135 25.16 -5.96 6.70
N MET A 136 24.24 -6.87 6.48
CA MET A 136 24.09 -7.64 5.22
C MET A 136 22.99 -7.07 4.32
N LEU A 137 22.18 -6.14 4.82
CA LEU A 137 21.15 -5.43 4.08
C LEU A 137 21.73 -4.20 3.37
N HIS A 138 21.06 -3.75 2.32
CA HIS A 138 21.32 -2.43 1.76
C HIS A 138 20.85 -1.37 2.74
N GLU A 139 21.75 -0.49 3.16
CA GLU A 139 21.46 0.69 3.93
C GLU A 139 21.24 1.87 2.97
N ILE A 140 20.08 2.47 3.04
CA ILE A 140 19.63 3.55 2.15
C ILE A 140 19.40 4.78 3.00
N HIS A 141 19.97 5.92 2.63
CA HIS A 141 19.66 7.23 3.20
C HIS A 141 18.66 7.93 2.28
N PRO A 142 17.37 7.84 2.58
CA PRO A 142 16.34 8.38 1.68
C PRO A 142 16.29 9.90 1.75
N GLU A 143 15.81 10.51 0.67
CA GLU A 143 15.39 11.91 0.66
C GLU A 143 13.86 11.99 0.76
N LYS A 144 13.35 13.13 1.25
CA LYS A 144 11.91 13.40 1.21
C LYS A 144 11.42 13.36 -0.24
N GLY A 145 10.33 12.65 -0.48
CA GLY A 145 9.76 12.45 -1.81
C GLY A 145 10.31 11.24 -2.56
N ALA A 146 11.34 10.58 -2.03
CA ALA A 146 11.80 9.30 -2.56
C ALA A 146 10.75 8.20 -2.32
N TRP A 147 10.74 7.21 -3.20
CA TRP A 147 9.87 6.05 -3.05
C TRP A 147 10.63 4.76 -3.36
N TYR A 148 10.18 3.68 -2.73
CA TYR A 148 10.79 2.35 -2.84
C TYR A 148 9.69 1.32 -2.98
N PHE A 149 9.76 0.53 -4.05
CA PHE A 149 8.91 -0.65 -4.18
C PHE A 149 9.57 -1.82 -3.45
N ILE A 150 8.82 -2.49 -2.59
CA ILE A 150 9.28 -3.64 -1.82
C ILE A 150 8.47 -4.84 -2.30
N ALA A 151 9.11 -5.64 -3.15
CA ALA A 151 8.53 -6.87 -3.64
C ALA A 151 8.37 -7.92 -2.52
N PRO A 152 7.37 -8.80 -2.59
CA PRO A 152 7.30 -9.97 -1.73
C PRO A 152 8.62 -10.72 -1.65
N GLY A 153 8.92 -11.32 -0.51
CA GLY A 153 10.20 -12.00 -0.26
C GLY A 153 11.37 -11.08 0.11
N THR A 154 11.22 -9.78 0.01
CA THR A 154 12.28 -8.81 0.31
C THR A 154 12.33 -8.47 1.80
N LEU A 155 13.48 -8.71 2.44
CA LEU A 155 13.74 -8.27 3.82
C LEU A 155 13.76 -6.75 3.90
N HIS A 156 13.01 -6.17 4.84
CA HIS A 156 12.98 -4.72 4.99
C HIS A 156 12.70 -4.26 6.42
N CYS A 157 13.24 -3.11 6.78
CA CYS A 157 12.91 -2.37 8.00
C CYS A 157 13.27 -0.89 7.85
N ALA A 158 12.66 -0.06 8.70
CA ALA A 158 12.90 1.37 8.75
C ALA A 158 13.67 1.77 10.01
N GLY A 159 14.70 2.60 9.86
CA GLY A 159 15.41 3.23 10.97
C GLY A 159 14.57 4.30 11.65
N ALA A 160 15.10 4.86 12.74
CA ALA A 160 14.47 5.99 13.43
C ALA A 160 14.45 7.25 12.54
N GLY A 161 13.49 8.16 12.79
CA GLY A 161 13.44 9.48 12.19
C GLY A 161 12.80 9.52 10.79
N LEU A 162 11.98 8.55 10.46
CA LEU A 162 11.28 8.50 9.19
C LEU A 162 9.77 8.67 9.37
N LYS A 163 9.17 9.34 8.40
CA LYS A 163 7.73 9.34 8.16
C LYS A 163 7.49 8.79 6.77
N ILE A 164 6.84 7.62 6.69
CA ILE A 164 6.65 6.85 5.47
C ILE A 164 5.15 6.64 5.24
N LEU A 165 4.66 6.93 4.05
CA LEU A 165 3.36 6.45 3.60
C LEU A 165 3.57 5.09 2.92
N GLU A 166 3.02 4.05 3.51
CA GLU A 166 2.98 2.70 2.96
C GLU A 166 1.67 2.49 2.22
N ILE A 167 1.77 2.11 0.96
CA ILE A 167 0.66 1.68 0.11
C ILE A 167 0.95 0.21 -0.21
N ALA A 168 0.05 -0.69 0.14
CA ALA A 168 0.29 -2.13 0.04
C ALA A 168 -0.99 -2.88 -0.32
N GLU A 169 -0.83 -4.12 -0.76
CA GLU A 169 -1.94 -5.07 -0.78
C GLU A 169 -2.58 -5.19 0.60
N ALA A 170 -3.89 -5.46 0.61
CA ALA A 170 -4.68 -5.59 1.83
C ALA A 170 -4.38 -6.92 2.54
N SER A 171 -3.19 -7.02 3.10
CA SER A 171 -2.69 -8.18 3.83
C SER A 171 -2.00 -7.76 5.14
N ASP A 172 -2.11 -8.59 6.17
CA ASP A 172 -1.41 -8.41 7.44
C ASP A 172 -0.16 -9.30 7.57
N LEU A 173 0.23 -9.94 6.47
CA LEU A 173 1.34 -10.88 6.46
C LEU A 173 2.70 -10.18 6.36
N ASP A 174 3.05 -9.39 7.38
CA ASP A 174 4.43 -8.94 7.62
C ASP A 174 5.06 -9.84 8.69
N MET A 175 5.85 -10.83 8.25
CA MET A 175 6.48 -11.81 9.15
C MET A 175 7.77 -11.26 9.75
N PRO A 176 7.80 -10.96 11.07
CA PRO A 176 9.02 -10.50 11.70
C PRO A 176 10.04 -11.64 11.79
N VAL A 177 11.26 -11.39 11.34
CA VAL A 177 12.36 -12.33 11.40
C VAL A 177 13.40 -11.95 12.46
N CYS A 178 13.46 -10.68 12.81
CA CYS A 178 14.38 -10.15 13.82
C CYS A 178 13.78 -8.89 14.44
N ASP A 179 13.66 -8.88 15.76
CA ASP A 179 13.24 -7.72 16.57
C ASP A 179 14.40 -7.03 17.28
N TRP A 180 15.63 -7.41 16.92
CA TRP A 180 16.91 -6.91 17.46
C TRP A 180 17.16 -7.28 18.93
N SER A 181 16.33 -8.12 19.53
CA SER A 181 16.49 -8.57 20.93
C SER A 181 17.61 -9.61 21.13
N GLY A 182 18.09 -10.22 20.04
CA GLY A 182 19.04 -11.33 20.08
C GLY A 182 18.40 -12.68 20.42
N THR A 183 17.07 -12.76 20.33
CA THR A 183 16.32 -14.01 20.51
C THR A 183 15.65 -14.40 19.20
N GLU A 184 15.39 -15.71 19.01
CA GLU A 184 14.63 -16.20 17.87
C GLU A 184 13.20 -15.68 17.94
N HIS A 185 12.72 -15.05 16.84
CA HIS A 185 11.35 -14.62 16.73
C HIS A 185 10.44 -15.82 16.41
N ALA A 186 9.25 -15.86 16.98
CA ALA A 186 8.30 -16.99 16.79
C ALA A 186 7.94 -17.26 15.31
N GLY A 187 7.86 -16.22 14.47
CA GLY A 187 7.58 -16.33 13.04
C GLY A 187 8.79 -16.64 12.16
N PHE A 188 9.99 -16.84 12.73
CA PHE A 188 11.20 -17.01 11.94
C PHE A 188 11.17 -18.22 11.01
N ALA A 189 10.69 -19.35 11.50
CA ALA A 189 10.63 -20.59 10.72
C ALA A 189 9.70 -20.46 9.51
N GLU A 190 8.59 -19.77 9.69
CA GLU A 190 7.61 -19.50 8.62
C GLU A 190 8.18 -18.50 7.61
N ALA A 191 8.85 -17.47 8.09
CA ALA A 191 9.47 -16.45 7.24
C ALA A 191 10.56 -17.02 6.31
N LEU A 192 11.22 -18.13 6.68
CA LEU A 192 12.20 -18.82 5.83
C LEU A 192 11.61 -19.31 4.50
N ASP A 193 10.33 -19.59 4.46
CA ASP A 193 9.67 -20.03 3.24
C ASP A 193 9.34 -18.88 2.28
N PHE A 194 9.35 -17.65 2.78
CA PHE A 194 9.00 -16.45 2.01
C PHE A 194 10.24 -15.64 1.61
N VAL A 195 11.29 -15.71 2.40
CA VAL A 195 12.46 -14.82 2.23
C VAL A 195 13.25 -15.17 0.99
N ASN A 196 13.50 -14.16 0.16
CA ASN A 196 14.50 -14.26 -0.90
C ASN A 196 15.90 -14.03 -0.30
N LEU A 197 16.70 -15.10 -0.24
CA LEU A 197 18.07 -15.08 0.30
C LEU A 197 19.14 -14.75 -0.75
N GLU A 198 18.73 -14.46 -1.99
CA GLU A 198 19.63 -14.02 -3.04
C GLU A 198 19.97 -12.52 -2.91
N ALA A 199 21.20 -12.18 -3.29
CA ALA A 199 21.58 -10.78 -3.43
C ALA A 199 20.75 -10.13 -4.53
N GLY A 200 20.24 -8.94 -4.25
CA GLY A 200 19.49 -8.13 -5.22
C GLY A 200 20.00 -6.71 -5.27
N ASP A 201 19.61 -5.99 -6.28
CA ASP A 201 19.78 -4.54 -6.34
C ASP A 201 18.76 -3.85 -5.42
N VAL A 202 19.12 -2.67 -4.95
CA VAL A 202 18.14 -1.81 -4.26
C VAL A 202 17.03 -1.49 -5.25
N PRO A 203 15.76 -1.73 -4.89
CA PRO A 203 14.65 -1.27 -5.71
C PRO A 203 14.71 0.26 -5.79
N SER A 204 15.25 0.77 -6.88
CA SER A 204 15.35 2.21 -7.08
C SER A 204 14.23 2.69 -7.98
N ALA A 205 13.75 3.89 -7.73
CA ALA A 205 12.82 4.61 -8.60
C ALA A 205 13.24 4.56 -10.08
N ALA A 206 14.54 4.58 -10.37
CA ALA A 206 15.08 4.56 -11.73
C ALA A 206 14.86 3.23 -12.47
N ALA A 207 14.69 2.11 -11.76
CA ALA A 207 14.51 0.78 -12.38
C ALA A 207 13.03 0.49 -12.71
N LEU A 208 12.11 1.18 -12.06
CA LEU A 208 10.67 0.96 -12.17
C LEU A 208 9.92 2.17 -12.76
N SER A 209 10.56 3.35 -12.84
CA SER A 209 9.94 4.54 -13.40
C SER A 209 9.63 4.32 -14.88
N GLY A 210 8.34 4.12 -15.14
CA GLY A 210 7.78 4.07 -16.47
C GLY A 210 7.80 5.45 -17.14
N GLU A 211 7.38 5.45 -18.39
CA GLU A 211 7.24 6.65 -19.19
C GLU A 211 6.36 7.70 -18.47
N ARG A 212 6.72 8.97 -18.59
CA ARG A 212 5.80 10.06 -18.26
C ARG A 212 4.68 10.01 -19.28
N ASP A 213 3.55 9.49 -18.87
CA ASP A 213 2.36 9.40 -19.70
C ASP A 213 1.44 10.57 -19.36
N GLY A 214 1.03 11.26 -20.40
CA GLY A 214 0.16 12.41 -20.33
C GLY A 214 0.68 13.54 -21.24
N ALA A 215 -0.13 13.95 -22.19
CA ALA A 215 0.18 15.08 -23.10
C ALA A 215 0.45 16.40 -22.36
N ASP A 216 0.18 16.44 -21.05
CA ASP A 216 0.32 17.58 -20.15
C ASP A 216 1.48 17.46 -19.12
N GLY A 217 2.13 16.28 -19.03
CA GLY A 217 3.25 16.03 -18.10
C GLY A 217 2.87 16.09 -16.62
N MET A 218 1.59 15.91 -16.27
CA MET A 218 1.11 15.90 -14.87
C MET A 218 1.18 14.53 -14.23
N ARG A 219 1.28 13.45 -14.99
CA ARG A 219 1.30 12.07 -14.49
C ARG A 219 2.65 11.41 -14.68
N GLU A 220 3.07 10.66 -13.67
CA GLU A 220 4.30 9.85 -13.68
C GLU A 220 3.99 8.49 -13.08
N LYS A 221 4.08 7.44 -13.89
CA LYS A 221 3.85 6.06 -13.46
C LYS A 221 5.05 5.54 -12.68
N TRP A 222 4.83 5.10 -11.44
CA TRP A 222 5.86 4.56 -10.57
C TRP A 222 5.85 3.04 -10.53
N VAL A 223 4.67 2.46 -10.30
CA VAL A 223 4.46 1.00 -10.25
C VAL A 223 3.28 0.65 -11.12
N SER A 224 3.37 -0.45 -11.88
CA SER A 224 2.29 -0.96 -12.72
C SER A 224 2.36 -2.49 -12.72
N LEU A 225 1.83 -3.07 -11.65
CA LEU A 225 1.72 -4.51 -11.44
C LEU A 225 0.24 -4.88 -11.27
N PRO A 226 -0.14 -6.14 -11.47
CA PRO A 226 -1.50 -6.59 -11.24
C PRO A 226 -1.96 -6.26 -9.80
N GLU A 227 -1.14 -6.59 -8.80
CA GLU A 227 -1.42 -6.43 -7.38
C GLU A 227 -1.29 -4.99 -6.86
N LEU A 228 -0.53 -4.13 -7.55
CA LEU A 228 -0.30 -2.75 -7.12
C LEU A 228 0.02 -1.83 -8.29
N SER A 229 -0.74 -0.76 -8.42
CA SER A 229 -0.48 0.33 -9.37
C SER A 229 -0.40 1.66 -8.63
N VAL A 230 0.67 2.42 -8.85
CA VAL A 230 0.84 3.75 -8.24
C VAL A 230 1.35 4.73 -9.28
N GLU A 231 0.62 5.84 -9.43
CA GLU A 231 1.00 6.97 -10.27
C GLU A 231 1.10 8.25 -9.43
N LYS A 232 2.14 9.03 -9.66
CA LYS A 232 2.23 10.40 -9.13
C LYS A 232 1.46 11.35 -10.03
N VAL A 233 0.65 12.22 -9.44
CA VAL A 233 -0.14 13.24 -10.14
C VAL A 233 0.24 14.61 -9.60
N ASP A 234 1.01 15.38 -10.37
CA ASP A 234 1.40 16.77 -10.07
C ASP A 234 0.33 17.73 -10.60
N LEU A 235 -0.67 18.07 -9.79
CA LEU A 235 -1.76 18.96 -10.17
C LEU A 235 -1.30 20.41 -10.20
N LYS A 236 -1.21 20.96 -11.41
CA LYS A 236 -0.98 22.41 -11.67
C LYS A 236 -2.26 23.12 -12.06
N ASP A 237 -3.14 22.40 -12.74
CA ASP A 237 -4.45 22.84 -13.21
C ASP A 237 -5.51 21.77 -12.89
N ALA A 238 -6.77 22.07 -13.14
CA ALA A 238 -7.85 21.12 -13.00
C ALA A 238 -7.70 19.97 -14.02
N LEU A 239 -7.70 18.75 -13.53
CA LEU A 239 -7.62 17.52 -14.34
C LEU A 239 -8.98 16.83 -14.31
N ARG A 240 -9.61 16.66 -15.47
CA ARG A 240 -10.82 15.84 -15.58
C ARG A 240 -10.42 14.38 -15.75
N ILE A 241 -11.02 13.53 -14.94
CA ILE A 241 -10.94 12.09 -15.07
C ILE A 241 -12.29 11.63 -15.64
N GLN A 242 -12.24 10.94 -16.76
CA GLN A 242 -13.41 10.40 -17.40
C GLN A 242 -13.10 8.99 -17.93
N SER A 243 -13.87 8.00 -17.48
CA SER A 243 -13.88 6.64 -18.01
C SER A 243 -15.22 6.39 -18.71
N GLU A 244 -15.21 5.61 -19.77
CA GLU A 244 -16.45 5.18 -20.43
C GLU A 244 -17.13 4.04 -19.68
N GLU A 245 -16.34 3.26 -18.91
CA GLU A 245 -16.78 2.10 -18.15
C GLU A 245 -16.34 2.25 -16.68
N ALA A 246 -17.05 1.59 -15.79
CA ALA A 246 -16.75 1.53 -14.35
C ALA A 246 -15.68 0.44 -14.07
N ASP A 247 -14.50 0.56 -14.69
CA ASP A 247 -13.52 -0.52 -14.75
C ASP A 247 -12.82 -0.76 -13.41
N ARG A 248 -12.55 0.31 -12.68
CA ARG A 248 -11.74 0.26 -11.47
C ARG A 248 -11.97 1.46 -10.56
N PHE A 249 -11.73 1.26 -9.27
CA PHE A 249 -11.65 2.33 -8.29
C PHE A 249 -10.35 3.16 -8.45
N SER A 250 -10.33 4.35 -7.86
CA SER A 250 -9.11 5.13 -7.67
C SER A 250 -8.98 5.56 -6.21
N LEU A 251 -7.82 5.33 -5.62
CA LEU A 251 -7.49 5.76 -4.27
C LEU A 251 -6.44 6.88 -4.34
N TYR A 252 -6.79 8.10 -3.91
CA TYR A 252 -5.88 9.25 -3.95
C TYR A 252 -5.34 9.55 -2.56
N CYS A 253 -4.01 9.55 -2.44
CA CYS A 253 -3.29 10.01 -1.26
C CYS A 253 -2.70 11.40 -1.55
N CYS A 254 -3.07 12.43 -0.77
CA CYS A 254 -2.48 13.77 -0.94
C CYS A 254 -1.17 13.84 -0.17
N VAL A 255 -0.05 13.97 -0.87
CA VAL A 255 1.30 14.01 -0.28
C VAL A 255 1.87 15.42 -0.19
N GLU A 256 1.33 16.38 -0.98
CA GLU A 256 1.72 17.79 -0.93
C GLU A 256 0.56 18.71 -1.31
N GLY A 257 0.45 19.86 -0.64
CA GLY A 257 -0.57 20.86 -0.90
C GLY A 257 -1.99 20.45 -0.48
N GLU A 258 -2.97 21.00 -1.17
CA GLU A 258 -4.39 20.73 -1.00
C GLU A 258 -5.07 20.62 -2.36
N ALA A 259 -5.90 19.61 -2.56
CA ALA A 259 -6.73 19.43 -3.74
C ALA A 259 -8.21 19.27 -3.36
N SER A 260 -9.08 19.27 -4.34
CA SER A 260 -10.46 18.83 -4.19
C SER A 260 -10.85 17.87 -5.30
N VAL A 261 -11.59 16.84 -4.94
CA VAL A 261 -12.33 16.00 -5.87
C VAL A 261 -13.71 16.62 -6.05
N GLN A 262 -14.08 16.89 -7.30
CA GLN A 262 -15.36 17.49 -7.66
C GLN A 262 -16.13 16.52 -8.55
N VAL A 263 -17.31 16.12 -8.11
CA VAL A 263 -18.16 15.14 -8.79
C VAL A 263 -19.40 15.82 -9.32
N PRO A 264 -19.68 15.78 -10.63
CA PRO A 264 -20.94 16.27 -11.18
C PRO A 264 -22.13 15.48 -10.63
N VAL A 265 -23.14 16.19 -10.15
CA VAL A 265 -24.39 15.61 -9.66
C VAL A 265 -25.58 16.35 -10.27
N PRO A 266 -26.79 15.76 -10.30
CA PRO A 266 -27.97 16.47 -10.77
C PRO A 266 -28.20 17.76 -10.00
N GLY A 267 -28.02 18.90 -10.68
CA GLY A 267 -28.22 20.24 -10.10
C GLY A 267 -26.97 20.93 -9.61
N GLY A 268 -25.77 20.35 -9.75
CA GLY A 268 -24.53 21.02 -9.35
C GLY A 268 -23.28 20.14 -9.34
N MET A 269 -22.40 20.49 -8.44
CA MET A 269 -21.13 19.77 -8.18
C MET A 269 -21.01 19.48 -6.68
N GLU A 270 -20.74 18.26 -6.33
CA GLU A 270 -20.26 17.92 -4.99
C GLU A 270 -18.76 18.06 -4.92
N GLN A 271 -18.25 18.57 -3.79
CA GLN A 271 -16.84 18.83 -3.60
C GLN A 271 -16.32 18.23 -2.32
N TYR A 272 -15.24 17.47 -2.45
CA TYR A 272 -14.55 16.79 -1.35
C TYR A 272 -13.12 17.31 -1.27
N VAL A 273 -12.80 17.99 -0.18
CA VAL A 273 -11.45 18.55 0.04
C VAL A 273 -10.51 17.42 0.45
N LEU A 274 -9.31 17.40 -0.12
CA LEU A 274 -8.25 16.45 0.16
C LEU A 274 -6.98 17.19 0.54
N ARG A 275 -6.63 17.16 1.83
CA ARG A 275 -5.46 17.84 2.39
C ARG A 275 -4.29 16.87 2.47
N ARG A 276 -3.09 17.43 2.57
CA ARG A 276 -1.88 16.62 2.81
C ARG A 276 -2.08 15.65 3.98
N GLY A 277 -1.74 14.38 3.75
CA GLY A 277 -1.89 13.27 4.69
C GLY A 277 -3.29 12.65 4.73
N GLU A 278 -4.24 13.19 3.96
CA GLU A 278 -5.57 12.59 3.80
C GLU A 278 -5.63 11.67 2.58
N VAL A 279 -6.57 10.75 2.61
CA VAL A 279 -6.86 9.78 1.56
C VAL A 279 -8.33 9.85 1.18
N ILE A 280 -8.63 9.68 -0.11
CA ILE A 280 -9.98 9.58 -0.63
C ILE A 280 -10.10 8.42 -1.62
N LEU A 281 -11.12 7.59 -1.44
CA LEU A 281 -11.49 6.53 -2.35
C LEU A 281 -12.61 7.01 -3.28
N ILE A 282 -12.40 6.84 -4.57
CA ILE A 282 -13.39 7.06 -5.62
C ILE A 282 -13.85 5.68 -6.10
N PRO A 283 -15.11 5.29 -5.88
CA PRO A 283 -15.64 4.03 -6.38
C PRO A 283 -15.62 3.95 -7.91
N ALA A 284 -15.56 2.74 -8.44
CA ALA A 284 -15.56 2.48 -9.88
C ALA A 284 -16.79 3.06 -10.60
N GLU A 285 -17.95 3.08 -9.94
CA GLU A 285 -19.19 3.66 -10.50
C GLU A 285 -19.11 5.18 -10.73
N VAL A 286 -18.11 5.89 -10.15
CA VAL A 286 -17.92 7.33 -10.35
C VAL A 286 -16.95 7.54 -11.51
N THR A 287 -17.49 7.53 -12.72
CA THR A 287 -16.72 7.55 -13.98
C THR A 287 -16.37 8.94 -14.50
N ASP A 288 -16.90 10.02 -13.90
CA ASP A 288 -16.63 11.42 -14.30
C ASP A 288 -16.44 12.30 -13.06
N TYR A 289 -15.25 12.85 -12.91
CA TYR A 289 -14.92 13.77 -11.81
C TYR A 289 -13.72 14.62 -12.17
N PHE A 290 -13.46 15.64 -11.35
CA PHE A 290 -12.34 16.54 -11.51
C PHE A 290 -11.45 16.48 -10.28
N LEU A 291 -10.13 16.44 -10.50
CA LEU A 291 -9.12 16.75 -9.51
C LEU A 291 -8.72 18.21 -9.68
N VAL A 292 -8.91 19.03 -8.66
CA VAL A 292 -8.69 20.47 -8.73
C VAL A 292 -7.73 20.90 -7.64
N PRO A 293 -6.54 21.46 -7.97
CA PRO A 293 -5.64 22.00 -6.96
C PRO A 293 -6.31 23.19 -6.26
N ARG A 294 -6.24 23.26 -4.94
CA ARG A 294 -6.75 24.40 -4.15
C ARG A 294 -5.67 25.37 -3.75
N GLU A 295 -4.43 24.97 -3.88
CA GLU A 295 -3.22 25.79 -3.76
C GLU A 295 -2.51 25.83 -5.11
N ARG A 296 -1.40 26.53 -5.17
CA ARG A 296 -0.65 26.71 -6.41
C ARG A 296 -0.23 25.41 -7.08
N ASN A 297 0.08 24.41 -6.26
CA ASN A 297 0.41 23.05 -6.68
C ASN A 297 -0.12 22.07 -5.63
N ALA A 298 -0.61 20.92 -6.06
CA ALA A 298 -0.89 19.78 -5.21
C ALA A 298 -0.27 18.52 -5.82
N CYS A 299 0.26 17.65 -4.99
CA CYS A 299 0.78 16.35 -5.43
C CYS A 299 -0.06 15.25 -4.79
N LEU A 300 -0.61 14.39 -5.65
CA LEU A 300 -1.37 13.22 -5.25
C LEU A 300 -0.63 11.95 -5.70
N LEU A 301 -0.80 10.87 -4.94
CA LEU A 301 -0.52 9.53 -5.44
C LEU A 301 -1.87 8.89 -5.76
N GLU A 302 -2.07 8.50 -7.01
CA GLU A 302 -3.18 7.68 -7.45
C GLU A 302 -2.78 6.22 -7.32
N CYS A 303 -3.54 5.47 -6.53
CA CYS A 303 -3.28 4.09 -6.19
C CYS A 303 -4.45 3.22 -6.65
N GLY A 304 -4.15 2.05 -7.17
CA GLY A 304 -5.10 1.07 -7.64
C GLY A 304 -4.43 -0.29 -7.81
N VAL A 305 -5.12 -1.19 -8.49
CA VAL A 305 -4.59 -2.48 -8.93
C VAL A 305 -4.60 -2.53 -10.45
N GLY A 306 -3.75 -3.37 -11.03
CA GLY A 306 -3.71 -3.61 -12.47
C GLY A 306 -4.81 -4.57 -12.93
N HIS A 307 -4.70 -4.99 -14.17
CA HIS A 307 -5.57 -6.01 -14.73
C HIS A 307 -5.04 -7.40 -14.33
N HIS A 308 -5.93 -8.26 -13.86
CA HIS A 308 -5.67 -9.67 -13.62
C HIS A 308 -6.22 -10.49 -14.79
N GLU A 309 -5.48 -11.49 -15.25
CA GLU A 309 -5.99 -12.42 -16.26
C GLU A 309 -7.11 -13.28 -15.63
N ALA A 310 -8.16 -13.56 -16.41
CA ALA A 310 -9.36 -14.24 -15.91
C ALA A 310 -9.11 -15.67 -15.37
N GLU A 311 -7.94 -16.25 -15.67
CA GLU A 311 -7.54 -17.58 -15.17
C GLU A 311 -6.88 -17.51 -13.77
N ASP A 312 -6.50 -16.30 -13.32
CA ASP A 312 -5.82 -16.04 -12.05
C ASP A 312 -6.79 -15.53 -10.97
N THR A 313 -8.03 -15.98 -10.96
CA THR A 313 -8.98 -15.54 -9.95
C THR A 313 -8.54 -16.02 -8.56
N TYR A 314 -8.25 -15.10 -7.68
CA TYR A 314 -7.92 -15.33 -6.28
C TYR A 314 -9.06 -16.07 -5.54
N LEU A 315 -10.29 -15.82 -5.95
CA LEU A 315 -11.47 -16.56 -5.50
C LEU A 315 -11.65 -17.81 -6.37
N ASP A 316 -10.99 -18.89 -6.00
CA ASP A 316 -11.22 -20.17 -6.64
C ASP A 316 -12.71 -20.56 -6.54
N ASN A 317 -13.44 -20.37 -7.63
CA ASN A 317 -14.78 -20.91 -8.02
C ASN A 317 -15.90 -21.04 -6.97
N ALA A 318 -15.74 -20.66 -5.73
CA ALA A 318 -16.71 -20.99 -4.68
C ALA A 318 -17.24 -19.79 -3.87
N GLY A 319 -16.91 -18.56 -4.23
CA GLY A 319 -17.32 -17.41 -3.43
C GLY A 319 -16.83 -17.57 -1.99
N LYS A 320 -15.61 -17.97 -1.80
CA LYS A 320 -14.98 -18.02 -0.49
C LYS A 320 -14.93 -16.60 0.06
N ASP A 321 -15.79 -16.31 1.01
CA ASP A 321 -15.74 -15.10 1.78
C ASP A 321 -14.74 -15.31 2.92
N TYR A 322 -13.50 -14.89 2.70
CA TYR A 322 -12.39 -15.05 3.66
C TYR A 322 -12.66 -14.41 5.01
N ARG A 323 -13.62 -13.49 5.10
CA ARG A 323 -14.05 -12.86 6.36
C ARG A 323 -14.89 -13.78 7.25
N ASN A 324 -15.43 -14.87 6.70
CA ASN A 324 -16.30 -15.81 7.39
C ASN A 324 -15.66 -17.16 7.66
N LEU A 325 -14.36 -17.32 7.49
CA LEU A 325 -13.67 -18.55 7.87
C LEU A 325 -13.66 -18.70 9.40
N PRO A 326 -14.02 -19.87 9.94
CA PRO A 326 -13.97 -20.10 11.39
C PRO A 326 -12.52 -20.03 11.87
N ASN A 327 -12.27 -19.29 12.95
CA ASN A 327 -11.01 -19.21 13.67
C ASN A 327 -10.52 -20.59 14.12
#